data_5cc61b2cc1fc3284adc669c8451657a9
#
_entry.id   5cc61b2cc1fc3284adc669c8451657a9
#
_cell.length_a   1.000
_cell.length_b   1.000
_cell.length_c   1.000
_cell.angle_alpha   90.00
_cell.angle_beta   90.00
_cell.angle_gamma   90.00
#
_symmetry.space_group_name_H-M   'P 1'
#
loop_
_entity.id
_entity.type
_entity.pdbx_description
1 polymer ?
#
loop_
_entity_poly.entity_id
_entity_poly.type
_entity_poly.pdbx_seq_one_letter_code
_entity_poly.pdbx_strand_id
1 'polypeptide(L)'
;MGLQIYHMIVAPLGYNTSNILVVANTLRSDSEKAAAIDRIRELPHVKAVGFSNGTPFSGTNNLTGVFEGKSLSFQQMTLDSAAFKILGLQIKHDNQVASSKPWSWYLTERAFRDMELPENAEYFGLKDDEPAQILGVLKDFHLRNINMESAPVMLRFRDFSKPDSHPWNVL
;
A
#
# COMPACT_ATOMS: atom_id res chain seq x y z
N MET A 1 27.30 15.71 10.94
CA MET A 1 25.89 15.82 11.36
C MET A 1 25.02 16.61 10.39
N GLY A 2 25.43 17.79 9.88
CA GLY A 2 24.58 18.61 9.01
C GLY A 2 24.17 17.98 7.67
N LEU A 3 25.03 17.22 7.02
CA LEU A 3 24.73 16.53 5.74
C LEU A 3 23.70 15.40 5.88
N GLN A 4 23.70 14.67 6.99
CA GLN A 4 22.71 13.62 7.25
C GLN A 4 21.32 14.20 7.51
N ILE A 5 21.24 15.30 8.28
CA ILE A 5 19.98 15.99 8.55
C ILE A 5 19.41 16.58 7.25
N TYR A 6 20.24 17.17 6.40
CA TYR A 6 19.82 17.69 5.11
C TYR A 6 19.27 16.56 4.21
N HIS A 7 19.94 15.43 4.15
CA HIS A 7 19.48 14.26 3.38
C HIS A 7 18.13 13.73 3.89
N MET A 8 17.93 13.70 5.20
CA MET A 8 16.65 13.32 5.82
C MET A 8 15.49 14.25 5.48
N ILE A 9 15.78 15.54 5.25
CA ILE A 9 14.75 16.57 4.96
C ILE A 9 14.39 16.58 3.46
N VAL A 10 15.33 16.27 2.58
CA VAL A 10 15.22 16.49 1.12
C VAL A 10 15.06 15.18 0.32
N ALA A 11 15.35 14.03 0.91
CA ALA A 11 15.23 12.76 0.19
C ALA A 11 13.77 12.44 -0.14
N PRO A 12 13.48 12.05 -1.39
CA PRO A 12 12.12 11.72 -1.79
C PRO A 12 11.65 10.45 -1.08
N LEU A 13 10.52 10.53 -0.39
CA LEU A 13 9.91 9.39 0.30
C LEU A 13 9.24 8.40 -0.65
N GLY A 14 9.00 8.80 -1.90
CA GLY A 14 8.25 8.01 -2.87
C GLY A 14 6.73 8.08 -2.71
N TYR A 15 6.26 8.91 -1.78
CA TYR A 15 4.84 9.20 -1.57
C TYR A 15 4.62 10.65 -1.10
N ASN A 16 3.35 11.09 -1.21
CA ASN A 16 2.95 12.43 -0.78
C ASN A 16 2.70 12.46 0.73
N THR A 17 3.21 13.49 1.40
CA THR A 17 3.01 13.75 2.84
C THR A 17 2.28 15.06 3.12
N SER A 18 2.11 15.90 2.11
CA SER A 18 1.56 17.25 2.29
C SER A 18 0.03 17.23 2.23
N ASN A 19 -0.58 17.92 3.20
CA ASN A 19 -2.05 18.09 3.27
C ASN A 19 -2.84 16.78 3.35
N ILE A 20 -2.28 15.73 3.92
CA ILE A 20 -2.95 14.47 4.18
C ILE A 20 -3.23 14.36 5.67
N LEU A 21 -4.50 14.15 6.01
CA LEU A 21 -4.92 13.76 7.34
C LEU A 21 -5.25 12.27 7.33
N VAL A 22 -4.72 11.53 8.27
CA VAL A 22 -5.07 10.12 8.48
C VAL A 22 -5.80 9.97 9.80
N VAL A 23 -7.00 9.43 9.72
CA VAL A 23 -7.86 9.19 10.88
C VAL A 23 -8.08 7.69 11.02
N ALA A 24 -7.87 7.17 12.22
CA ALA A 24 -8.21 5.78 12.52
C ALA A 24 -9.73 5.58 12.40
N ASN A 25 -10.12 4.57 11.66
CA ASN A 25 -11.54 4.25 11.49
C ASN A 25 -12.06 3.51 12.73
N THR A 26 -12.94 4.17 13.47
CA THR A 26 -13.64 3.60 14.64
C THR A 26 -15.10 3.27 14.37
N LEU A 27 -15.59 3.52 13.15
CA LEU A 27 -16.97 3.30 12.74
C LEU A 27 -17.24 1.80 12.58
N ARG A 28 -18.35 1.34 13.14
CA ARG A 28 -18.65 -0.09 13.23
C ARG A 28 -19.66 -0.57 12.20
N SER A 29 -20.52 0.32 11.70
CA SER A 29 -21.53 -0.04 10.71
C SER A 29 -21.27 0.64 9.35
N ASP A 30 -21.76 0.02 8.28
CA ASP A 30 -21.62 0.57 6.93
C ASP A 30 -22.43 1.86 6.77
N SER A 31 -23.55 2.00 7.47
CA SER A 31 -24.36 3.22 7.47
C SER A 31 -23.68 4.40 8.16
N GLU A 32 -23.02 4.16 9.32
CA GLU A 32 -22.23 5.19 9.99
C GLU A 32 -21.03 5.61 9.14
N LYS A 33 -20.36 4.64 8.51
CA LYS A 33 -19.26 4.90 7.60
C LYS A 33 -19.68 5.77 6.42
N ALA A 34 -20.78 5.44 5.74
CA ALA A 34 -21.29 6.21 4.62
C ALA A 34 -21.65 7.65 5.03
N ALA A 35 -22.39 7.81 6.12
CA ALA A 35 -22.79 9.12 6.64
C ALA A 35 -21.58 9.98 7.06
N ALA A 36 -20.57 9.38 7.67
CA ALA A 36 -19.35 10.09 8.06
C ALA A 36 -18.56 10.56 6.84
N ILE A 37 -18.44 9.72 5.81
CA ILE A 37 -17.75 10.05 4.56
C ILE A 37 -18.43 11.23 3.87
N ASP A 38 -19.75 11.19 3.75
CA ASP A 38 -20.50 12.26 3.09
C ASP A 38 -20.29 13.60 3.82
N ARG A 39 -20.32 13.59 5.16
CA ARG A 39 -20.02 14.78 5.96
C ARG A 39 -18.56 15.26 5.78
N ILE A 40 -17.61 14.35 5.71
CA ILE A 40 -16.18 14.72 5.50
C ILE A 40 -16.02 15.37 4.12
N ARG A 41 -16.66 14.83 3.09
CA ARG A 41 -16.61 15.38 1.72
C ARG A 41 -17.22 16.78 1.60
N GLU A 42 -18.19 17.09 2.45
CA GLU A 42 -18.83 18.42 2.51
C GLU A 42 -17.96 19.47 3.22
N LEU A 43 -16.91 19.07 3.94
CA LEU A 43 -16.05 20.01 4.62
C LEU A 43 -15.27 20.88 3.61
N PRO A 44 -15.21 22.22 3.85
CA PRO A 44 -14.41 23.09 3.03
C PRO A 44 -12.95 22.66 3.09
N HIS A 45 -12.27 22.69 1.95
CA HIS A 45 -10.87 22.29 1.76
C HIS A 45 -10.58 20.77 1.70
N VAL A 46 -11.56 19.89 1.90
CA VAL A 46 -11.40 18.47 1.61
C VAL A 46 -11.53 18.25 0.11
N LYS A 47 -10.48 17.72 -0.52
CA LYS A 47 -10.44 17.49 -1.97
C LYS A 47 -10.75 16.04 -2.34
N ALA A 48 -10.38 15.11 -1.48
CA ALA A 48 -10.59 13.67 -1.69
C ALA A 48 -10.64 12.95 -0.35
N VAL A 49 -11.33 11.81 -0.33
CA VAL A 49 -11.38 10.89 0.81
C VAL A 49 -11.09 9.50 0.29
N GLY A 50 -10.18 8.79 0.93
CA GLY A 50 -9.79 7.43 0.58
C GLY A 50 -9.71 6.54 1.81
N PHE A 51 -9.66 5.23 1.59
CA PHE A 51 -9.61 4.22 2.63
C PHE A 51 -8.40 3.31 2.50
N SER A 52 -7.87 2.89 3.65
CA SER A 52 -6.73 1.99 3.66
C SER A 52 -6.72 1.02 4.85
N ASN A 53 -6.07 -0.12 4.62
CA ASN A 53 -5.49 -0.95 5.66
C ASN A 53 -3.97 -0.82 5.54
N GLY A 54 -3.40 0.04 6.41
CA GLY A 54 -2.01 0.45 6.37
C GLY A 54 -1.73 1.66 5.48
N THR A 55 -0.77 2.46 5.90
CA THR A 55 -0.20 3.57 5.14
C THR A 55 1.31 3.58 5.30
N PRO A 56 2.07 4.27 4.43
CA PRO A 56 3.52 4.36 4.58
C PRO A 56 3.98 4.89 5.94
N PHE A 57 3.16 5.68 6.63
CA PHE A 57 3.50 6.35 7.88
C PHE A 57 2.75 5.85 9.13
N SER A 58 1.65 5.13 9.01
CA SER A 58 0.85 4.69 10.17
C SER A 58 0.99 3.21 10.53
N GLY A 59 1.63 2.45 9.68
CA GLY A 59 1.79 1.01 9.86
C GLY A 59 1.08 0.17 8.82
N THR A 60 1.55 -1.05 8.72
CA THR A 60 1.13 -2.04 7.73
C THR A 60 1.02 -3.40 8.40
N ASN A 61 0.36 -4.35 7.76
CA ASN A 61 0.50 -5.76 8.12
C ASN A 61 1.86 -6.27 7.67
N ASN A 62 2.39 -7.23 8.42
CA ASN A 62 3.60 -7.94 8.05
C ASN A 62 3.27 -9.37 7.64
N LEU A 63 3.79 -9.79 6.49
CA LEU A 63 3.74 -11.16 6.01
C LEU A 63 5.17 -11.69 5.88
N THR A 64 5.48 -12.73 6.60
CA THR A 64 6.76 -13.43 6.44
C THR A 64 6.51 -14.76 5.72
N GLY A 65 7.30 -15.02 4.69
CA GLY A 65 7.23 -16.24 3.91
C GLY A 65 8.60 -16.74 3.49
N VAL A 66 8.66 -17.96 2.99
CA VAL A 66 9.88 -18.57 2.49
C VAL A 66 9.79 -18.65 0.96
N PHE A 67 10.69 -17.95 0.27
CA PHE A 67 10.84 -17.95 -1.18
C PHE A 67 12.15 -18.62 -1.53
N GLU A 68 12.11 -19.71 -2.28
CA GLU A 68 13.30 -20.46 -2.70
C GLU A 68 14.31 -20.70 -1.57
N GLY A 69 13.81 -21.00 -0.38
CA GLY A 69 14.64 -21.25 0.81
C GLY A 69 15.09 -20.01 1.58
N LYS A 70 14.77 -18.79 1.10
CA LYS A 70 15.03 -17.52 1.80
C LYS A 70 13.80 -17.06 2.56
N SER A 71 13.95 -16.72 3.83
CA SER A 71 12.88 -16.07 4.61
C SER A 71 12.82 -14.59 4.26
N LEU A 72 11.69 -14.14 3.75
CA LEU A 72 11.44 -12.74 3.39
C LEU A 72 10.23 -12.20 4.16
N SER A 73 10.31 -10.95 4.55
CA SER A 73 9.25 -10.25 5.28
C SER A 73 8.73 -9.08 4.46
N PHE A 74 7.45 -9.11 4.12
CA PHE A 74 6.78 -8.09 3.33
C PHE A 74 5.86 -7.25 4.20
N GLN A 75 5.76 -5.99 3.85
CA GLN A 75 4.73 -5.10 4.38
C GLN A 75 3.52 -5.15 3.45
N GLN A 76 2.35 -5.45 3.98
CA GLN A 76 1.11 -5.52 3.21
C GLN A 76 0.29 -4.24 3.38
N MET A 77 -0.17 -3.69 2.28
CA MET A 77 -1.09 -2.57 2.24
C MET A 77 -2.30 -2.91 1.37
N THR A 78 -3.47 -2.47 1.83
CA THR A 78 -4.70 -2.53 1.03
C THR A 78 -5.27 -1.12 0.94
N LEU A 79 -5.45 -0.61 -0.26
CA LEU A 79 -5.91 0.75 -0.53
C LEU A 79 -7.11 0.73 -1.47
N ASP A 80 -7.98 1.74 -1.37
CA ASP A 80 -8.84 2.06 -2.49
C ASP A 80 -8.11 2.96 -3.50
N SER A 81 -8.72 3.18 -4.65
CA SER A 81 -8.13 4.00 -5.71
C SER A 81 -7.94 5.46 -5.30
N ALA A 82 -8.77 5.97 -4.40
CA ALA A 82 -8.66 7.33 -3.89
C ALA A 82 -7.46 7.47 -2.96
N ALA A 83 -7.30 6.57 -1.99
CA ALA A 83 -6.15 6.55 -1.09
C ALA A 83 -4.82 6.40 -1.85
N PHE A 84 -4.78 5.55 -2.88
CA PHE A 84 -3.60 5.40 -3.73
C PHE A 84 -3.19 6.73 -4.38
N LYS A 85 -4.17 7.47 -4.93
CA LYS A 85 -3.94 8.80 -5.54
C LYS A 85 -3.56 9.86 -4.51
N ILE A 86 -4.23 9.89 -3.34
CA ILE A 86 -3.92 10.81 -2.24
C ILE A 86 -2.47 10.63 -1.79
N LEU A 87 -2.03 9.39 -1.63
CA LEU A 87 -0.66 9.05 -1.25
C LEU A 87 0.36 9.32 -2.36
N GLY A 88 -0.07 9.53 -3.61
CA GLY A 88 0.83 9.78 -4.73
C GLY A 88 1.73 8.60 -5.08
N LEU A 89 1.33 7.38 -4.74
CA LEU A 89 2.06 6.17 -5.10
C LEU A 89 2.04 5.98 -6.62
N GLN A 90 3.09 5.35 -7.15
CA GLN A 90 3.26 5.23 -8.59
C GLN A 90 3.41 3.77 -9.03
N ILE A 91 2.60 3.38 -10.02
CA ILE A 91 2.79 2.13 -10.75
C ILE A 91 3.89 2.36 -11.80
N LYS A 92 4.94 1.55 -11.75
CA LYS A 92 6.01 1.56 -12.74
C LYS A 92 5.64 0.74 -13.97
N HIS A 93 5.04 -0.41 -13.74
CA HIS A 93 4.57 -1.33 -14.76
C HIS A 93 3.26 -1.98 -14.31
N ASP A 94 2.28 -2.03 -15.20
CA ASP A 94 1.00 -2.69 -14.99
C ASP A 94 0.90 -3.85 -15.98
N ASN A 95 0.71 -5.06 -15.49
CA ASN A 95 0.57 -6.24 -16.33
C ASN A 95 -0.77 -6.28 -17.08
N GLN A 96 -1.69 -5.36 -16.77
CA GLN A 96 -3.03 -5.25 -17.39
C GLN A 96 -3.84 -6.54 -17.30
N VAL A 97 -3.60 -7.33 -16.27
CA VAL A 97 -4.32 -8.57 -15.99
C VAL A 97 -5.46 -8.31 -15.02
N ALA A 98 -6.62 -8.90 -15.29
CA ALA A 98 -7.71 -8.84 -14.33
C ALA A 98 -7.33 -9.59 -13.05
N SER A 99 -7.64 -9.02 -11.89
CA SER A 99 -7.49 -9.70 -10.61
C SER A 99 -8.46 -10.89 -10.56
N SER A 100 -8.00 -12.03 -10.99
CA SER A 100 -8.80 -13.27 -11.11
C SER A 100 -8.71 -14.15 -9.86
N LYS A 101 -7.73 -13.88 -9.00
CA LYS A 101 -7.46 -14.66 -7.80
C LYS A 101 -7.63 -13.81 -6.53
N PRO A 102 -8.04 -14.41 -5.41
CA PRO A 102 -8.12 -13.71 -4.12
C PRO A 102 -6.76 -13.15 -3.67
N TRP A 103 -5.67 -13.76 -4.13
CA TRP A 103 -4.29 -13.38 -3.85
C TRP A 103 -3.65 -12.74 -5.08
N SER A 104 -3.99 -11.48 -5.34
CA SER A 104 -3.44 -10.69 -6.45
C SER A 104 -2.84 -9.40 -5.91
N TRP A 105 -1.59 -9.10 -6.30
CA TRP A 105 -0.79 -8.05 -5.68
C TRP A 105 0.00 -7.23 -6.69
N TYR A 106 0.13 -5.95 -6.44
CA TYR A 106 1.23 -5.14 -6.93
C TYR A 106 2.41 -5.28 -5.97
N LEU A 107 3.61 -5.42 -6.51
CA LEU A 107 4.84 -5.56 -5.75
C LEU A 107 5.74 -4.34 -5.99
N THR A 108 6.43 -3.85 -4.96
CA THR A 108 7.47 -2.82 -5.15
C THR A 108 8.67 -3.40 -5.88
N GLU A 109 9.47 -2.53 -6.51
CA GLU A 109 10.73 -2.93 -7.16
C GLU A 109 11.65 -3.66 -6.18
N ARG A 110 11.66 -3.23 -4.91
CA ARG A 110 12.39 -3.91 -3.84
C ARG A 110 11.89 -5.33 -3.62
N ALA A 111 10.58 -5.56 -3.60
CA ALA A 111 10.01 -6.90 -3.45
C ALA A 111 10.43 -7.82 -4.61
N PHE A 112 10.44 -7.31 -5.85
CA PHE A 112 10.92 -8.05 -7.00
C PHE A 112 12.39 -8.47 -6.86
N ARG A 113 13.25 -7.54 -6.44
CA ARG A 113 14.69 -7.81 -6.24
C ARG A 113 14.93 -8.83 -5.13
N ASP A 114 14.26 -8.66 -4.00
CA ASP A 114 14.45 -9.53 -2.83
C ASP A 114 13.98 -10.97 -3.09
N MET A 115 12.96 -11.14 -3.94
CA MET A 115 12.47 -12.44 -4.40
C MET A 115 13.22 -12.99 -5.61
N GLU A 116 14.15 -12.21 -6.20
CA GLU A 116 14.88 -12.58 -7.43
C GLU A 116 13.94 -12.94 -8.59
N LEU A 117 12.76 -12.28 -8.67
CA LEU A 117 11.79 -12.56 -9.71
C LEU A 117 12.26 -12.03 -11.08
N PRO A 118 12.02 -12.78 -12.16
CA PRO A 118 12.25 -12.29 -13.52
C PRO A 118 11.32 -11.11 -13.83
N GLU A 119 11.74 -10.20 -14.70
CA GLU A 119 10.97 -8.98 -15.03
C GLU A 119 9.57 -9.26 -15.55
N ASN A 120 9.34 -10.40 -16.18
CA ASN A 120 8.06 -10.85 -16.72
C ASN A 120 7.32 -11.85 -15.83
N ALA A 121 7.65 -11.92 -14.54
CA ALA A 121 6.97 -12.81 -13.61
C ALA A 121 5.48 -12.46 -13.50
N GLU A 122 4.62 -13.42 -13.74
CA GLU A 122 3.17 -13.27 -13.59
C GLU A 122 2.65 -13.80 -12.26
N TYR A 123 3.42 -14.66 -11.62
CA TYR A 123 3.08 -15.32 -10.37
C TYR A 123 4.28 -15.42 -9.45
N PHE A 124 4.01 -15.45 -8.15
CA PHE A 124 4.99 -15.84 -7.14
C PHE A 124 4.30 -16.77 -6.12
N GLY A 125 5.06 -17.66 -5.52
CA GLY A 125 4.53 -18.63 -4.55
C GLY A 125 5.27 -18.58 -3.23
N LEU A 126 4.53 -18.69 -2.13
CA LEU A 126 5.06 -19.19 -0.88
C LEU A 126 5.08 -20.71 -1.01
N LYS A 127 6.11 -21.35 -0.47
CA LYS A 127 6.23 -22.80 -0.50
C LYS A 127 4.95 -23.44 0.08
N ASP A 128 4.35 -24.32 -0.66
CA ASP A 128 3.13 -25.06 -0.33
C ASP A 128 1.78 -24.31 -0.46
N ASP A 129 1.78 -23.03 -0.86
CA ASP A 129 0.57 -22.25 -1.08
C ASP A 129 0.22 -22.11 -2.59
N GLU A 130 -1.04 -21.78 -2.86
CA GLU A 130 -1.46 -21.43 -4.21
C GLU A 130 -0.71 -20.18 -4.69
N PRO A 131 -0.10 -20.17 -5.90
CA PRO A 131 0.65 -19.03 -6.39
C PRO A 131 -0.18 -17.76 -6.42
N ALA A 132 0.36 -16.68 -5.87
CA ALA A 132 -0.23 -15.36 -5.92
C ALA A 132 0.05 -14.71 -7.29
N GLN A 133 -0.96 -14.03 -7.84
CA GLN A 133 -0.85 -13.31 -9.11
C GLN A 133 -0.16 -11.97 -8.91
N ILE A 134 0.74 -11.61 -9.82
CA ILE A 134 1.39 -10.30 -9.88
C ILE A 134 0.60 -9.41 -10.83
N LEU A 135 0.01 -8.33 -10.31
CA LEU A 135 -0.74 -7.36 -11.09
C LEU A 135 0.17 -6.31 -11.75
N GLY A 136 1.34 -6.09 -11.20
CA GLY A 136 2.30 -5.15 -11.70
C GLY A 136 3.37 -4.75 -10.67
N VAL A 137 4.18 -3.77 -11.04
CA VAL A 137 5.30 -3.27 -10.24
C VAL A 137 5.07 -1.83 -9.84
N LEU A 138 5.24 -1.55 -8.55
CA LEU A 138 5.23 -0.20 -7.99
C LEU A 138 6.66 0.34 -7.89
N LYS A 139 6.81 1.65 -8.05
CA LYS A 139 8.05 2.30 -7.64
C LYS A 139 8.26 2.14 -6.14
N ASP A 140 9.51 2.01 -5.74
CA ASP A 140 9.87 1.92 -4.33
C ASP A 140 9.47 3.19 -3.57
N PHE A 141 9.07 3.02 -2.32
CA PHE A 141 8.79 4.10 -1.38
C PHE A 141 9.20 3.71 0.03
N HIS A 142 9.48 4.71 0.85
CA HIS A 142 9.91 4.49 2.23
C HIS A 142 8.73 4.26 3.17
N LEU A 143 8.91 3.38 4.14
CA LEU A 143 7.96 3.18 5.23
C LEU A 143 8.53 3.80 6.51
N ARG A 144 7.74 4.66 7.17
CA ARG A 144 7.98 5.27 8.48
C ARG A 144 9.25 6.11 8.63
N ASN A 145 10.41 5.60 8.24
CA ASN A 145 11.67 6.27 8.50
C ASN A 145 12.56 6.28 7.25
N ILE A 146 12.96 7.47 6.85
CA ILE A 146 13.78 7.71 5.67
C ILE A 146 15.19 7.11 5.77
N ASN A 147 15.67 6.86 7.00
CA ASN A 147 16.98 6.27 7.24
C ASN A 147 17.02 4.74 7.08
N MET A 148 15.87 4.11 6.92
CA MET A 148 15.79 2.68 6.64
C MET A 148 15.67 2.46 5.14
N GLU A 149 16.31 1.43 4.63
CA GLU A 149 16.05 0.99 3.28
C GLU A 149 14.56 0.75 3.07
N SER A 150 14.06 1.02 1.84
CA SER A 150 12.67 0.72 1.50
C SER A 150 12.39 -0.77 1.76
N ALA A 151 11.39 -1.06 2.57
CA ALA A 151 10.99 -2.43 2.81
C ALA A 151 10.25 -2.98 1.58
N PRO A 152 10.32 -4.30 1.30
CA PRO A 152 9.49 -4.92 0.28
C PRO A 152 8.01 -4.78 0.65
N VAL A 153 7.21 -4.24 -0.27
CA VAL A 153 5.78 -4.01 -0.07
C VAL A 153 4.96 -4.79 -1.08
N MET A 154 3.88 -5.36 -0.59
CA MET A 154 2.79 -5.96 -1.37
C MET A 154 1.56 -5.08 -1.21
N LEU A 155 1.01 -4.59 -2.30
CA LEU A 155 -0.17 -3.73 -2.30
C LEU A 155 -1.29 -4.35 -3.14
N ARG A 156 -2.51 -4.28 -2.61
CA ARG A 156 -3.72 -4.62 -3.38
C ARG A 156 -4.75 -3.51 -3.30
N PHE A 157 -5.55 -3.42 -4.35
CA PHE A 157 -6.73 -2.56 -4.35
C PHE A 157 -7.94 -3.29 -3.77
N ARG A 158 -8.74 -2.56 -3.02
CA ARG A 158 -10.02 -3.03 -2.48
C ARG A 158 -11.07 -1.92 -2.56
N ASP A 159 -12.26 -2.30 -2.96
CA ASP A 159 -13.43 -1.44 -2.85
C ASP A 159 -13.99 -1.52 -1.43
N PHE A 160 -13.74 -0.49 -0.63
CA PHE A 160 -14.22 -0.40 0.74
C PHE A 160 -15.66 0.10 0.85
N SER A 161 -16.36 0.38 -0.25
CA SER A 161 -17.79 0.67 -0.25
C SER A 161 -18.66 -0.58 -0.08
N LYS A 162 -18.08 -1.76 -0.33
CA LYS A 162 -18.79 -3.03 -0.21
C LYS A 162 -19.07 -3.36 1.26
N PRO A 163 -20.21 -4.04 1.55
CA PRO A 163 -20.50 -4.57 2.88
C PRO A 163 -19.34 -5.42 3.43
N ASP A 164 -19.20 -5.45 4.74
CA ASP A 164 -18.15 -6.19 5.47
C ASP A 164 -16.71 -5.75 5.13
N SER A 165 -16.56 -4.58 4.53
CA SER A 165 -15.26 -3.97 4.32
C SER A 165 -14.91 -3.05 5.48
N HIS A 166 -13.89 -3.42 6.25
CA HIS A 166 -13.45 -2.67 7.42
C HIS A 166 -12.07 -2.05 7.18
N PRO A 167 -12.00 -0.82 6.62
CA PRO A 167 -10.72 -0.11 6.53
C PRO A 167 -10.23 0.32 7.92
N TRP A 168 -8.92 0.35 8.11
CA TRP A 168 -8.33 0.83 9.36
C TRP A 168 -8.24 2.34 9.43
N ASN A 169 -8.06 2.98 8.27
CA ASN A 169 -7.85 4.41 8.16
C ASN A 169 -8.72 5.04 7.08
N VAL A 170 -9.03 6.31 7.34
CA VAL A 170 -9.59 7.27 6.39
C VAL A 170 -8.50 8.30 6.11
N LEU A 171 -8.25 8.61 4.84
CA LEU A 171 -7.30 9.61 4.38
C LEU A 171 -8.03 10.79 3.75
#